data_6a1c063e0b1d7172279383ced29d1e2a
#
_entry.id   6a1c063e0b1d7172279383ced29d1e2a
#
_cell.length_a   1.000
_cell.length_b   1.000
_cell.length_c   1.000
_cell.angle_alpha   90.00
_cell.angle_beta   90.00
_cell.angle_gamma   90.00
#
_symmetry.space_group_name_H-M   'P 1'
#
loop_
_entity.id
_entity.type
_entity.pdbx_description
1 polymer ?
#
loop_
_entity_poly.entity_id
_entity_poly.type
_entity_poly.pdbx_seq_one_letter_code
_entity_poly.pdbx_strand_id
1 'polypeptide(L)'
;MAALLTDQFRIFSAQKFIKALEGPVATQSDDVAGATRDRLYLFIGRPQTWDNENSPPQAVDSFAEFSGSYDDMVSMKRVLASDTVQVVRRIDWVSPEQTTGGLGFTYDMYRHDYSPSKTAASGATKLYDSDFYVVNSQYQVYKCIYNGTSPSDPNGKPSTVEPTGTSTSIITTGDSYRWKYMYTIPVASVLKFFSNDYMP
;
A
#
# COMPACT_ATOMS: atom_id res chain seq x y z
N MET A 1 -10.75 -5.46 -23.42
CA MET A 1 -11.06 -6.63 -22.57
C MET A 1 -10.88 -6.24 -21.14
N ALA A 2 -11.86 -6.51 -20.27
CA ALA A 2 -11.70 -6.29 -18.84
C ALA A 2 -10.63 -7.24 -18.29
N ALA A 3 -9.81 -6.77 -17.33
CA ALA A 3 -8.80 -7.61 -16.71
C ALA A 3 -9.45 -8.82 -16.03
N LEU A 4 -9.01 -10.03 -16.37
CA LEU A 4 -9.48 -11.29 -15.80
C LEU A 4 -9.06 -11.48 -14.33
N LEU A 5 -8.11 -10.70 -13.84
CA LEU A 5 -7.60 -10.79 -12.47
C LEU A 5 -8.35 -9.81 -11.57
N THR A 6 -9.11 -10.34 -10.63
CA THR A 6 -9.79 -9.55 -9.60
C THR A 6 -8.82 -9.10 -8.50
N ASP A 7 -9.15 -8.02 -7.78
CA ASP A 7 -8.34 -7.55 -6.63
C ASP A 7 -8.26 -8.62 -5.53
N GLN A 8 -9.32 -9.37 -5.31
CA GLN A 8 -9.32 -10.50 -4.37
C GLN A 8 -8.31 -11.58 -4.74
N PHE A 9 -8.19 -11.89 -6.04
CA PHE A 9 -7.18 -12.86 -6.51
C PHE A 9 -5.77 -12.34 -6.30
N ARG A 10 -5.52 -11.05 -6.54
CA ARG A 10 -4.20 -10.42 -6.29
C ARG A 10 -3.82 -10.47 -4.82
N ILE A 11 -4.76 -10.14 -3.93
CA ILE A 11 -4.57 -10.21 -2.47
C ILE A 11 -4.28 -11.66 -2.05
N PHE A 12 -5.06 -12.61 -2.52
CA PHE A 12 -4.86 -14.04 -2.24
C PHE A 12 -3.48 -14.52 -2.71
N SER A 13 -3.09 -14.16 -3.93
CA SER A 13 -1.77 -14.54 -4.49
C SER A 13 -0.63 -13.96 -3.67
N ALA A 14 -0.71 -12.69 -3.24
CA ALA A 14 0.30 -12.06 -2.39
C ALA A 14 0.39 -12.75 -1.02
N GLN A 15 -0.74 -13.11 -0.41
CA GLN A 15 -0.78 -13.85 0.85
C GLN A 15 -0.15 -15.25 0.72
N LYS A 16 -0.47 -15.96 -0.36
CA LYS A 16 0.11 -17.29 -0.64
C LYS A 16 1.62 -17.23 -0.89
N PHE A 17 2.09 -16.18 -1.56
CA PHE A 17 3.52 -15.95 -1.77
C PHE A 17 4.28 -15.80 -0.44
N ILE A 18 3.77 -14.97 0.48
CA ILE A 18 4.39 -14.80 1.81
C ILE A 18 4.36 -16.12 2.59
N LYS A 19 3.22 -16.83 2.59
CA LYS A 19 3.12 -18.16 3.22
C LYS A 19 4.13 -19.17 2.68
N ALA A 20 4.36 -19.18 1.36
CA ALA A 20 5.35 -20.07 0.74
C ALA A 20 6.77 -19.79 1.26
N LEU A 21 7.10 -18.53 1.54
CA LEU A 21 8.39 -18.14 2.14
C LEU A 21 8.50 -18.51 3.63
N GLU A 22 7.40 -18.40 4.38
CA GLU A 22 7.35 -18.76 5.79
C GLU A 22 7.52 -20.27 5.99
N GLY A 23 6.99 -21.07 5.08
CA GLY A 23 6.91 -22.51 5.16
C GLY A 23 5.75 -22.99 6.03
N PRO A 24 5.58 -24.32 6.17
CA PRO A 24 4.48 -24.90 6.92
C PRO A 24 4.56 -24.53 8.40
N VAL A 25 3.42 -24.15 8.98
CA VAL A 25 3.26 -23.94 10.42
C VAL A 25 2.58 -25.17 10.98
N ALA A 26 3.20 -25.83 11.93
CA ALA A 26 2.78 -27.13 12.49
C ALA A 26 1.35 -27.16 13.07
N THR A 27 0.70 -25.99 13.22
CA THR A 27 -0.62 -25.85 13.84
C THR A 27 -1.72 -25.45 12.86
N GLN A 28 -1.41 -25.23 11.57
CA GLN A 28 -2.42 -24.87 10.57
C GLN A 28 -2.86 -26.09 9.77
N SER A 29 -4.16 -26.36 9.79
CA SER A 29 -4.79 -27.50 9.11
C SER A 29 -4.68 -27.45 7.57
N ASP A 30 -4.33 -26.30 7.00
CA ASP A 30 -4.21 -26.07 5.56
C ASP A 30 -2.81 -26.41 5.03
N ASP A 31 -1.84 -26.67 5.90
CA ASP A 31 -0.48 -27.01 5.50
C ASP A 31 -0.40 -28.51 5.19
N VAL A 32 0.05 -28.82 3.98
CA VAL A 32 0.30 -30.21 3.58
C VAL A 32 1.49 -30.75 4.35
N ALA A 33 1.29 -31.87 5.02
CA ALA A 33 2.37 -32.55 5.73
C ALA A 33 3.53 -32.84 4.77
N GLY A 34 4.74 -32.37 5.10
CA GLY A 34 5.92 -32.52 4.25
C GLY A 34 6.18 -31.35 3.28
N ALA A 35 5.35 -30.31 3.28
CA ALA A 35 5.62 -29.11 2.49
C ALA A 35 6.94 -28.47 2.93
N THR A 36 7.80 -28.18 1.98
CA THR A 36 9.07 -27.49 2.23
C THR A 36 8.91 -26.01 1.95
N ARG A 37 9.66 -25.20 2.72
CA ARG A 37 9.74 -23.76 2.48
C ARG A 37 10.35 -23.50 1.07
N ASP A 38 9.72 -22.63 0.29
CA ASP A 38 10.27 -22.19 -0.99
C ASP A 38 11.54 -21.38 -0.79
N ARG A 39 12.51 -21.60 -1.65
CA ARG A 39 13.78 -20.88 -1.65
C ARG A 39 13.80 -19.89 -2.78
N LEU A 40 13.55 -18.62 -2.45
CA LEU A 40 13.61 -17.53 -3.41
C LEU A 40 14.89 -16.73 -3.24
N TYR A 41 15.44 -16.28 -4.34
CA TYR A 41 16.60 -15.42 -4.39
C TYR A 41 16.27 -14.18 -5.22
N LEU A 42 16.62 -13.03 -4.69
CA LEU A 42 16.63 -11.79 -5.43
C LEU A 42 18.06 -11.49 -5.85
N PHE A 43 18.27 -11.20 -7.10
CA PHE A 43 19.55 -10.73 -7.58
C PHE A 43 19.42 -9.38 -8.28
N ILE A 44 20.49 -8.62 -8.27
CA ILE A 44 20.66 -7.42 -9.06
C ILE A 44 21.76 -7.69 -10.08
N GLY A 45 21.56 -7.20 -11.28
CA GLY A 45 22.46 -7.43 -12.37
C GLY A 45 22.59 -6.20 -13.26
N ARG A 46 23.21 -6.42 -14.39
CA ARG A 46 23.49 -5.46 -15.44
C ARG A 46 24.48 -4.37 -15.03
N PRO A 47 25.77 -4.67 -15.13
CA PRO A 47 26.86 -3.71 -14.86
C PRO A 47 26.93 -2.60 -15.92
N GLN A 48 26.25 -2.77 -17.07
CA GLN A 48 26.24 -1.82 -18.17
C GLN A 48 25.01 -0.92 -18.12
N THR A 49 25.17 0.33 -18.52
CA THR A 49 24.04 1.29 -18.64
C THR A 49 23.16 0.97 -19.84
N TRP A 50 21.89 1.35 -19.79
CA TRP A 50 21.03 1.38 -20.97
C TRP A 50 21.38 2.58 -21.85
N ASP A 51 21.10 2.49 -23.14
CA ASP A 51 21.22 3.63 -24.04
C ASP A 51 20.37 4.82 -23.58
N ASN A 52 19.27 4.53 -22.94
CA ASN A 52 18.40 5.52 -22.28
C ASN A 52 17.88 4.97 -20.95
N GLU A 53 18.45 5.42 -19.85
CA GLU A 53 18.06 5.01 -18.50
C GLU A 53 16.62 5.40 -18.12
N ASN A 54 16.06 6.44 -18.74
CA ASN A 54 14.68 6.85 -18.51
C ASN A 54 13.66 6.02 -19.31
N SER A 55 14.13 5.23 -20.25
CA SER A 55 13.29 4.36 -21.08
C SER A 55 14.01 3.03 -21.33
N PRO A 56 14.16 2.21 -20.29
CA PRO A 56 14.80 0.90 -20.43
C PRO A 56 13.99 0.01 -21.36
N PRO A 57 14.63 -0.95 -22.07
CA PRO A 57 13.90 -1.90 -22.87
C PRO A 57 12.93 -2.72 -22.01
N GLN A 58 11.81 -3.09 -22.61
CA GLN A 58 10.84 -3.94 -21.92
C GLN A 58 11.44 -5.32 -21.69
N ALA A 59 11.29 -5.86 -20.48
CA ALA A 59 11.72 -7.23 -20.17
C ALA A 59 11.00 -8.24 -21.07
N VAL A 60 11.75 -9.16 -21.63
CA VAL A 60 11.26 -10.21 -22.51
C VAL A 60 11.42 -11.56 -21.81
N ASP A 61 10.36 -12.36 -21.81
CA ASP A 61 10.38 -13.72 -21.27
C ASP A 61 10.87 -14.68 -22.36
N SER A 62 12.18 -14.77 -22.50
CA SER A 62 12.84 -15.69 -23.46
C SER A 62 14.00 -16.43 -22.80
N PHE A 63 14.36 -17.59 -23.35
CA PHE A 63 15.47 -18.37 -22.83
C PHE A 63 16.81 -17.63 -22.94
N ALA A 64 17.00 -16.85 -23.97
CA ALA A 64 18.22 -16.07 -24.18
C ALA A 64 18.36 -14.97 -23.12
N GLU A 65 17.28 -14.24 -22.83
CA GLU A 65 17.24 -13.22 -21.78
C GLU A 65 17.41 -13.80 -20.38
N PHE A 66 16.81 -14.96 -20.13
CA PHE A 66 16.99 -15.69 -18.90
C PHE A 66 18.45 -16.09 -18.67
N SER A 67 19.11 -16.64 -19.69
CA SER A 67 20.53 -17.02 -19.64
C SER A 67 21.42 -15.78 -19.43
N GLY A 68 21.19 -14.71 -20.19
CA GLY A 68 21.94 -13.46 -20.07
C GLY A 68 21.81 -12.82 -18.68
N SER A 69 20.67 -12.97 -18.02
CA SER A 69 20.46 -12.46 -16.66
C SER A 69 21.41 -13.09 -15.63
N TYR A 70 21.82 -14.34 -15.80
CA TYR A 70 22.81 -14.97 -14.92
C TYR A 70 24.22 -14.43 -15.16
N ASP A 71 24.58 -14.19 -16.41
CA ASP A 71 25.89 -13.66 -16.76
C ASP A 71 26.08 -12.23 -16.24
N ASP A 72 25.01 -11.46 -16.20
CA ASP A 72 24.98 -10.08 -15.71
C ASP A 72 24.82 -9.95 -14.20
N MET A 73 24.71 -11.04 -13.46
CA MET A 73 24.46 -11.01 -12.01
C MET A 73 25.64 -10.40 -11.24
N VAL A 74 25.38 -9.29 -10.56
CA VAL A 74 26.37 -8.58 -9.72
C VAL A 74 26.29 -9.04 -8.26
N SER A 75 25.10 -9.21 -7.74
CA SER A 75 24.87 -9.60 -6.35
C SER A 75 23.56 -10.37 -6.21
N MET A 76 23.53 -11.32 -5.28
CA MET A 76 22.35 -12.13 -4.99
C MET A 76 22.13 -12.25 -3.49
N LYS A 77 20.86 -12.16 -3.07
CA LYS A 77 20.42 -12.37 -1.69
C LYS A 77 19.28 -13.38 -1.65
N ARG A 78 19.33 -14.33 -0.71
CA ARG A 78 18.17 -15.15 -0.39
C ARG A 78 17.09 -14.29 0.26
N VAL A 79 15.86 -14.41 -0.22
CA VAL A 79 14.68 -13.74 0.35
C VAL A 79 14.11 -14.59 1.48
N LEU A 80 13.97 -14.00 2.65
CA LEU A 80 13.33 -14.60 3.82
C LEU A 80 11.94 -13.97 4.00
N ALA A 81 11.07 -14.63 4.76
CA ALA A 81 9.77 -14.08 5.12
C ALA A 81 9.87 -12.70 5.80
N SER A 82 10.92 -12.49 6.61
CA SER A 82 11.22 -11.19 7.24
C SER A 82 11.67 -10.08 6.28
N ASP A 83 11.98 -10.44 5.02
CA ASP A 83 12.34 -9.48 3.98
C ASP A 83 11.13 -9.09 3.11
N THR A 84 9.94 -9.61 3.44
CA THR A 84 8.71 -9.36 2.71
C THR A 84 7.62 -8.83 3.65
N VAL A 85 6.77 -7.96 3.13
CA VAL A 85 5.59 -7.45 3.83
C VAL A 85 4.51 -7.09 2.83
N GLN A 86 3.26 -7.20 3.23
CA GLN A 86 2.17 -6.64 2.45
C GLN A 86 2.16 -5.12 2.63
N VAL A 87 2.06 -4.42 1.52
CA VAL A 87 2.03 -2.96 1.50
C VAL A 87 0.74 -2.46 0.90
N VAL A 88 0.30 -1.30 1.35
CA VAL A 88 -0.81 -0.53 0.78
C VAL A 88 -0.29 0.80 0.26
N ARG A 89 -1.06 1.44 -0.60
CA ARG A 89 -0.72 2.78 -1.10
C ARG A 89 -0.55 3.75 0.08
N ARG A 90 0.53 4.51 0.08
CA ARG A 90 0.77 5.53 1.08
C ARG A 90 -0.06 6.78 0.78
N ILE A 91 -0.79 7.25 1.76
CA ILE A 91 -1.56 8.49 1.72
C ILE A 91 -1.20 9.25 2.99
N ASP A 92 -0.41 10.30 2.86
CA ASP A 92 -0.01 11.12 3.99
C ASP A 92 -1.13 12.08 4.38
N TRP A 93 -1.28 12.34 5.67
CA TRP A 93 -2.03 13.51 6.09
C TRP A 93 -1.21 14.77 5.75
N VAL A 94 -1.82 15.69 5.02
CA VAL A 94 -1.16 16.89 4.50
C VAL A 94 -1.63 18.10 5.28
N SER A 95 -0.70 18.82 5.90
CA SER A 95 -0.99 20.09 6.58
C SER A 95 -1.54 21.13 5.60
N PRO A 96 -2.50 21.98 6.02
CA PRO A 96 -2.98 23.10 5.22
C PRO A 96 -1.86 23.96 4.64
N GLU A 97 -0.80 24.18 5.41
CA GLU A 97 0.37 24.97 4.99
C GLU A 97 1.11 24.38 3.78
N GLN A 98 0.99 23.06 3.58
CA GLN A 98 1.60 22.33 2.46
C GLN A 98 0.71 22.28 1.22
N THR A 99 -0.53 22.78 1.31
CA THR A 99 -1.46 22.80 0.19
C THR A 99 -1.51 24.17 -0.49
N THR A 100 -1.74 24.17 -1.79
CA THR A 100 -1.93 25.41 -2.54
C THR A 100 -3.15 26.17 -2.01
N GLY A 101 -2.93 27.37 -1.50
CA GLY A 101 -3.99 28.22 -0.91
C GLY A 101 -4.25 27.98 0.57
N GLY A 102 -3.49 27.10 1.26
CA GLY A 102 -3.59 26.91 2.71
C GLY A 102 -4.90 26.28 3.20
N LEU A 103 -5.61 25.57 2.32
CA LEU A 103 -6.97 25.07 2.63
C LEU A 103 -6.98 23.65 3.24
N GLY A 104 -5.86 22.90 3.13
CA GLY A 104 -5.81 21.49 3.50
C GLY A 104 -6.26 20.58 2.36
N PHE A 105 -6.18 19.28 2.61
CA PHE A 105 -6.58 18.24 1.66
C PHE A 105 -7.91 17.61 2.10
N THR A 106 -8.80 17.33 1.14
CA THR A 106 -10.08 16.65 1.42
C THR A 106 -9.91 15.16 1.21
N TYR A 107 -10.04 14.41 2.30
CA TYR A 107 -9.98 12.95 2.26
C TYR A 107 -11.36 12.35 2.05
N ASP A 108 -11.38 11.16 1.46
CA ASP A 108 -12.62 10.43 1.26
C ASP A 108 -13.12 9.82 2.57
N MET A 109 -14.41 9.73 2.70
CA MET A 109 -15.02 8.93 3.76
C MET A 109 -15.01 7.46 3.37
N TYR A 110 -14.67 6.56 4.30
CA TYR A 110 -14.76 5.12 4.05
C TYR A 110 -16.18 4.71 3.67
N ARG A 111 -16.30 4.09 2.50
CA ARG A 111 -17.58 3.57 1.99
C ARG A 111 -17.30 2.27 1.24
N HIS A 112 -17.98 1.21 1.64
CA HIS A 112 -17.88 -0.10 0.96
C HIS A 112 -18.64 -0.14 -0.39
N ASP A 113 -19.50 0.84 -0.63
CA ASP A 113 -20.42 0.92 -1.75
C ASP A 113 -20.03 2.00 -2.79
N TYR A 114 -18.73 2.26 -2.93
CA TYR A 114 -18.24 3.15 -3.99
C TYR A 114 -18.70 2.66 -5.37
N SER A 115 -19.22 3.60 -6.16
CA SER A 115 -19.68 3.34 -7.51
C SER A 115 -19.57 4.63 -8.34
N PRO A 116 -19.63 4.55 -9.67
CA PRO A 116 -19.60 5.74 -10.54
C PRO A 116 -20.71 6.77 -10.26
N SER A 117 -21.82 6.34 -9.63
CA SER A 117 -22.92 7.22 -9.24
C SER A 117 -22.70 7.94 -7.90
N LYS A 118 -21.64 7.61 -7.16
CA LYS A 118 -21.31 8.19 -5.86
C LYS A 118 -19.98 8.90 -5.95
N THR A 119 -20.00 10.21 -5.80
CA THR A 119 -18.81 11.05 -5.87
C THR A 119 -17.99 10.94 -4.59
N ALA A 120 -16.67 10.82 -4.71
CA ALA A 120 -15.68 10.96 -3.66
C ALA A 120 -14.86 12.22 -3.91
N ALA A 121 -14.26 12.82 -2.89
CA ALA A 121 -13.39 13.99 -3.04
C ALA A 121 -12.21 13.72 -3.98
N SER A 122 -11.64 12.51 -3.90
CA SER A 122 -10.59 12.03 -4.81
C SER A 122 -11.07 11.68 -6.22
N GLY A 123 -12.37 11.67 -6.46
CA GLY A 123 -12.96 11.16 -7.72
C GLY A 123 -13.03 9.63 -7.81
N ALA A 124 -12.70 8.91 -6.75
CA ALA A 124 -12.69 7.44 -6.73
C ALA A 124 -14.10 6.86 -6.93
N THR A 125 -14.17 5.83 -7.77
CA THR A 125 -15.38 5.03 -8.02
C THR A 125 -15.30 3.64 -7.41
N LYS A 126 -14.14 3.30 -6.80
CA LYS A 126 -13.89 2.04 -6.10
C LYS A 126 -13.17 2.32 -4.80
N LEU A 127 -13.38 1.47 -3.82
CA LEU A 127 -12.74 1.58 -2.52
C LEU A 127 -11.20 1.55 -2.61
N TYR A 128 -10.66 0.75 -3.53
CA TYR A 128 -9.22 0.63 -3.73
C TYR A 128 -8.54 1.94 -4.17
N ASP A 129 -9.23 2.76 -4.95
CA ASP A 129 -8.70 4.02 -5.48
C ASP A 129 -8.98 5.22 -4.56
N SER A 130 -9.75 5.01 -3.49
CA SER A 130 -10.22 6.06 -2.59
C SER A 130 -9.18 6.42 -1.53
N ASP A 131 -9.09 7.69 -1.20
CA ASP A 131 -8.18 8.24 -0.18
C ASP A 131 -8.85 8.28 1.21
N PHE A 132 -9.40 7.12 1.63
CA PHE A 132 -10.17 7.00 2.88
C PHE A 132 -9.34 6.70 4.13
N TYR A 133 -8.06 6.61 4.02
CA TYR A 133 -7.13 6.43 5.15
C TYR A 133 -5.91 7.31 4.97
N VAL A 134 -5.27 7.64 6.08
CA VAL A 134 -4.06 8.48 6.08
C VAL A 134 -3.05 7.94 7.07
N VAL A 135 -1.78 8.20 6.81
CA VAL A 135 -0.71 8.06 7.79
C VAL A 135 -0.29 9.46 8.27
N ASN A 136 -0.15 9.62 9.58
CA ASN A 136 0.28 10.87 10.18
C ASN A 136 1.80 10.94 10.36
N SER A 137 2.30 12.08 10.87
CA SER A 137 3.72 12.34 11.14
C SER A 137 4.37 11.38 12.14
N GLN A 138 3.57 10.64 12.93
CA GLN A 138 4.01 9.66 13.91
C GLN A 138 3.89 8.22 13.40
N TYR A 139 3.72 8.01 12.09
CA TYR A 139 3.49 6.71 11.45
C TYR A 139 2.26 5.96 11.99
N GLN A 140 1.27 6.71 12.46
CA GLN A 140 -0.02 6.17 12.88
C GLN A 140 -1.00 6.23 11.71
N VAL A 141 -1.69 5.13 11.45
CA VAL A 141 -2.64 5.00 10.33
C VAL A 141 -4.06 5.15 10.84
N TYR A 142 -4.82 6.02 10.18
CA TYR A 142 -6.22 6.32 10.53
C TYR A 142 -7.13 6.10 9.33
N LYS A 143 -8.29 5.54 9.58
CA LYS A 143 -9.37 5.43 8.62
C LYS A 143 -10.35 6.59 8.81
N CYS A 144 -10.67 7.29 7.73
CA CYS A 144 -11.67 8.36 7.73
C CYS A 144 -13.08 7.74 7.76
N ILE A 145 -13.80 7.99 8.83
CA ILE A 145 -15.19 7.55 9.01
C ILE A 145 -16.18 8.64 8.58
N TYR A 146 -15.77 9.90 8.75
CA TYR A 146 -16.58 11.05 8.37
C TYR A 146 -15.66 12.23 8.02
N ASN A 147 -15.91 12.87 6.88
CA ASN A 147 -15.07 13.92 6.31
C ASN A 147 -15.75 15.30 6.28
N GLY A 148 -16.70 15.55 7.16
CA GLY A 148 -17.39 16.84 7.21
C GLY A 148 -18.43 17.06 6.11
N THR A 149 -18.89 16.00 5.43
CA THR A 149 -19.93 16.07 4.39
C THR A 149 -21.18 16.80 4.88
N SER A 150 -21.68 17.74 4.09
CA SER A 150 -22.90 18.51 4.36
C SER A 150 -23.62 18.85 3.04
N PRO A 151 -24.84 19.37 3.05
CA PRO A 151 -25.52 19.80 1.82
C PRO A 151 -24.73 20.86 1.00
N SER A 152 -23.95 21.71 1.69
CA SER A 152 -23.06 22.68 1.04
C SER A 152 -21.74 22.08 0.55
N ASP A 153 -21.29 20.97 1.18
CA ASP A 153 -20.04 20.32 0.90
C ASP A 153 -20.29 18.81 0.67
N PRO A 154 -20.90 18.42 -0.44
CA PRO A 154 -21.36 17.04 -0.67
C PRO A 154 -20.21 16.02 -0.73
N ASN A 155 -19.01 16.45 -1.06
CA ASN A 155 -17.80 15.62 -1.16
C ASN A 155 -16.93 15.67 0.10
N GLY A 156 -17.34 16.42 1.14
CA GLY A 156 -16.57 16.66 2.35
C GLY A 156 -15.82 17.98 2.34
N LYS A 157 -15.19 18.28 3.45
CA LYS A 157 -14.40 19.51 3.69
C LYS A 157 -12.91 19.18 3.76
N PRO A 158 -12.02 20.15 3.49
CA PRO A 158 -10.59 19.96 3.76
C PRO A 158 -10.31 19.65 5.23
N SER A 159 -9.44 18.69 5.50
CA SER A 159 -8.93 18.42 6.84
C SER A 159 -7.84 19.42 7.20
N THR A 160 -7.98 20.03 8.37
CA THR A 160 -7.05 21.05 8.87
C THR A 160 -6.39 20.66 10.19
N VAL A 161 -6.80 19.54 10.78
CA VAL A 161 -6.28 19.04 12.06
C VAL A 161 -5.80 17.60 11.89
N GLU A 162 -4.49 17.40 12.10
CA GLU A 162 -3.88 16.07 12.02
C GLU A 162 -4.50 15.12 13.05
N PRO A 163 -4.96 13.92 12.64
CA PRO A 163 -5.42 12.91 13.59
C PRO A 163 -4.26 12.39 14.42
N THR A 164 -4.45 12.33 15.75
CA THR A 164 -3.44 11.84 16.70
C THR A 164 -4.07 10.95 17.76
N GLY A 165 -3.24 10.12 18.40
CA GLY A 165 -3.66 9.24 19.47
C GLY A 165 -4.03 7.83 19.00
N THR A 166 -4.00 6.88 19.93
CA THR A 166 -4.17 5.44 19.67
C THR A 166 -5.45 4.87 20.27
N SER A 167 -6.43 5.73 20.51
CA SER A 167 -7.72 5.32 21.09
C SER A 167 -8.45 4.32 20.18
N THR A 168 -9.04 3.31 20.79
CA THR A 168 -9.92 2.36 20.09
C THR A 168 -11.30 2.95 19.77
N SER A 169 -11.65 4.09 20.35
CA SER A 169 -12.86 4.85 20.02
C SER A 169 -12.65 5.72 18.78
N ILE A 170 -13.75 6.21 18.21
CA ILE A 170 -13.66 7.19 17.11
C ILE A 170 -13.11 8.51 17.67
N ILE A 171 -12.10 9.04 17.01
CA ILE A 171 -11.46 10.32 17.32
C ILE A 171 -12.14 11.39 16.47
N THR A 172 -12.68 12.42 17.10
CA THR A 172 -13.24 13.59 16.40
C THR A 172 -12.24 14.73 16.51
N THR A 173 -11.79 15.24 15.37
CA THR A 173 -10.88 16.39 15.28
C THR A 173 -11.65 17.71 15.19
N GLY A 174 -10.99 18.83 15.50
CA GLY A 174 -11.61 20.16 15.53
C GLY A 174 -12.18 20.64 14.19
N ASP A 175 -11.76 20.04 13.07
CA ASP A 175 -12.24 20.26 11.71
C ASP A 175 -13.50 19.44 11.38
N SER A 176 -14.10 18.79 12.36
CA SER A 176 -15.28 17.90 12.23
C SER A 176 -15.03 16.56 11.56
N TYR A 177 -13.79 16.22 11.25
CA TYR A 177 -13.46 14.88 10.80
C TYR A 177 -13.65 13.88 11.94
N ARG A 178 -13.97 12.63 11.55
CA ARG A 178 -14.01 11.49 12.48
C ARG A 178 -13.11 10.39 11.96
N TRP A 179 -12.10 10.07 12.75
CA TRP A 179 -11.07 9.12 12.43
C TRP A 179 -11.15 7.89 13.32
N LYS A 180 -10.81 6.74 12.74
CA LYS A 180 -10.60 5.50 13.49
C LYS A 180 -9.13 5.14 13.41
N TYR A 181 -8.47 5.12 14.56
CA TYR A 181 -7.11 4.59 14.64
C TYR A 181 -7.10 3.11 14.21
N MET A 182 -6.18 2.75 13.37
CA MET A 182 -6.03 1.40 12.82
C MET A 182 -4.82 0.70 13.43
N TYR A 183 -3.63 1.24 13.24
CA TYR A 183 -2.37 0.72 13.77
C TYR A 183 -1.26 1.78 13.68
N THR A 184 -0.15 1.50 14.37
CA THR A 184 1.09 2.26 14.22
C THR A 184 2.09 1.39 13.46
N ILE A 185 2.73 1.94 12.43
CA ILE A 185 3.75 1.24 11.66
C ILE A 185 5.00 1.11 12.54
N PRO A 186 5.49 -0.11 12.83
CA PRO A 186 6.70 -0.29 13.63
C PRO A 186 7.92 0.35 12.96
N VAL A 187 8.80 0.96 13.75
CA VAL A 187 10.02 1.63 13.25
C VAL A 187 10.85 0.71 12.35
N ALA A 188 10.98 -0.57 12.71
CA ALA A 188 11.68 -1.56 11.89
C ALA A 188 11.06 -1.75 10.50
N SER A 189 9.72 -1.65 10.39
CA SER A 189 9.00 -1.71 9.12
C SER A 189 9.11 -0.41 8.35
N VAL A 190 9.13 0.74 9.03
CA VAL A 190 9.37 2.05 8.40
C VAL A 190 10.72 2.04 7.69
N LEU A 191 11.77 1.62 8.38
CA LEU A 191 13.13 1.62 7.82
C LEU A 191 13.31 0.68 6.61
N LYS A 192 12.52 -0.38 6.52
CA LYS A 192 12.65 -1.38 5.46
C LYS A 192 11.67 -1.19 4.30
N PHE A 193 10.43 -0.80 4.59
CA PHE A 193 9.31 -0.98 3.66
C PHE A 193 8.48 0.28 3.43
N PHE A 194 8.74 1.36 4.16
CA PHE A 194 8.03 2.61 3.97
C PHE A 194 8.69 3.40 2.83
N SER A 195 7.99 3.56 1.73
CA SER A 195 8.46 4.27 0.54
C SER A 195 7.64 5.53 0.27
N ASN A 196 7.94 6.23 -0.82
CA ASN A 196 7.13 7.39 -1.25
C ASN A 196 5.70 6.99 -1.63
N ASP A 197 5.52 5.78 -2.18
CA ASP A 197 4.24 5.35 -2.76
C ASP A 197 3.52 4.30 -1.90
N TYR A 198 4.25 3.59 -1.03
CA TYR A 198 3.72 2.45 -0.29
C TYR A 198 4.10 2.47 1.18
N MET A 199 3.20 1.95 2.01
CA MET A 199 3.41 1.73 3.45
C MET A 199 2.98 0.32 3.86
N PRO A 200 3.67 -0.32 4.84
CA PRO A 200 3.30 -1.63 5.37
C PRO A 200 2.04 -1.60 6.23
#